data_3df7ab21cb56aecbf50133e0b5dcb0d0
#
_entry.id   3df7ab21cb56aecbf50133e0b5dcb0d0
#
_cell.length_a   1.000
_cell.length_b   1.000
_cell.length_c   1.000
_cell.angle_alpha   90.00
_cell.angle_beta   90.00
_cell.angle_gamma   90.00
#
_symmetry.space_group_name_H-M   'P 1'
#
loop_
_entity.id
_entity.type
_entity.pdbx_description
1 polymer ?
#
loop_
_entity_poly.entity_id
_entity_poly.type
_entity_poly.pdbx_seq_one_letter_code
_entity_poly.pdbx_strand_id
1 'polypeptide(L)'
;APATVTIKTSLAQVHGTISGDLGFTLPTAATPIGIAIGGEYRRYAASQVSDSLSKQAGELGGAGGAAPDIDGGYDVYEAFAEVIAPLVEDAPFIRSLTLEAGIRYSAYSVDAPTNPTSNTTTWKVGGSWEPIEDLKFRGSYSRAVRAPNIGELFSPQSVGLTNLGVDPCAGAAPTTNANLRAICLAQGAPVGSIGIIANPTAAQA
;
A
#
# COMPACT_ATOMS: atom_id res chain seq x y z
N ALA A 1 1.91 28.94 -22.20
CA ALA A 1 2.94 27.90 -21.98
C ALA A 1 2.25 26.62 -21.51
N PRO A 2 2.73 25.43 -21.88
CA PRO A 2 2.15 24.19 -21.36
C PRO A 2 2.44 24.07 -19.87
N ALA A 3 1.47 23.56 -19.11
CA ALA A 3 1.69 23.12 -17.74
C ALA A 3 2.57 21.85 -17.74
N THR A 4 3.58 21.82 -16.89
CA THR A 4 4.55 20.72 -16.85
C THR A 4 4.75 20.20 -15.45
N VAL A 5 4.85 18.87 -15.34
CA VAL A 5 5.23 18.18 -14.10
C VAL A 5 6.39 17.23 -14.43
N THR A 6 7.46 17.34 -13.67
CA THR A 6 8.60 16.43 -13.78
C THR A 6 8.59 15.47 -12.62
N ILE A 7 8.52 14.17 -12.93
CA ILE A 7 8.57 13.10 -11.92
C ILE A 7 9.87 12.33 -12.10
N LYS A 8 10.62 12.16 -11.01
CA LYS A 8 11.81 11.31 -10.94
C LYS A 8 11.59 10.24 -9.89
N THR A 9 11.88 9.00 -10.22
CA THR A 9 11.83 7.88 -9.27
C THR A 9 13.16 7.13 -9.29
N SER A 10 13.56 6.62 -8.16
CA SER A 10 14.74 5.78 -8.04
C SER A 10 14.46 4.58 -7.12
N LEU A 11 15.09 3.46 -7.44
CA LEU A 11 15.12 2.25 -6.63
C LEU A 11 16.56 1.77 -6.54
N ALA A 12 17.07 1.64 -5.32
CA ALA A 12 18.29 0.91 -5.04
C ALA A 12 17.91 -0.37 -4.29
N GLN A 13 18.47 -1.50 -4.71
CA GLN A 13 18.15 -2.81 -4.14
C GLN A 13 19.39 -3.67 -4.01
N VAL A 14 19.50 -4.33 -2.86
CA VAL A 14 20.47 -5.40 -2.62
C VAL A 14 19.73 -6.59 -2.07
N HIS A 15 19.90 -7.74 -2.68
CA HIS A 15 19.21 -8.99 -2.32
C HIS A 15 20.22 -10.13 -2.26
N GLY A 16 20.09 -10.97 -1.24
CA GLY A 16 20.87 -12.19 -1.08
C GLY A 16 20.00 -13.35 -0.64
N THR A 17 20.19 -14.51 -1.26
CA THR A 17 19.48 -15.75 -0.93
C THR A 17 20.46 -16.91 -0.90
N ILE A 18 20.32 -17.77 0.11
CA ILE A 18 20.95 -19.07 0.19
C ILE A 18 19.84 -20.11 0.14
N SER A 19 19.94 -21.05 -0.78
CA SER A 19 18.97 -22.15 -0.92
C SER A 19 19.67 -23.47 -1.12
N GLY A 20 19.04 -24.53 -0.67
CA GLY A 20 19.55 -25.89 -0.79
C GLY A 20 18.68 -26.88 -0.03
N ASP A 21 19.14 -28.12 -0.01
CA ASP A 21 18.48 -29.20 0.68
C ASP A 21 19.06 -29.36 2.09
N LEU A 22 18.20 -29.69 3.05
CA LEU A 22 18.62 -29.95 4.45
C LEU A 22 19.42 -31.24 4.64
N GLY A 23 19.58 -32.05 3.57
CA GLY A 23 20.36 -33.29 3.61
C GLY A 23 19.64 -34.45 4.29
N PHE A 24 18.36 -34.31 4.64
CA PHE A 24 17.53 -35.40 5.14
C PHE A 24 16.18 -35.47 4.43
N THR A 25 15.66 -36.67 4.31
CA THR A 25 14.35 -36.98 3.74
C THR A 25 13.43 -37.47 4.86
N LEU A 26 12.13 -37.30 4.66
CA LEU A 26 11.14 -37.98 5.50
C LEU A 26 11.09 -39.48 5.17
N PRO A 27 10.73 -40.35 6.11
CA PRO A 27 10.66 -41.80 5.84
C PRO A 27 9.70 -42.18 4.71
N THR A 28 8.78 -41.29 4.37
CA THR A 28 7.72 -41.46 3.37
C THR A 28 7.98 -40.71 2.06
N ALA A 29 9.16 -40.09 1.93
CA ALA A 29 9.56 -39.33 0.74
C ALA A 29 11.02 -39.62 0.38
N ALA A 30 11.31 -39.69 -0.91
CA ALA A 30 12.66 -39.86 -1.43
C ALA A 30 13.39 -38.52 -1.62
N THR A 31 12.63 -37.45 -1.87
CA THR A 31 13.16 -36.10 -2.09
C THR A 31 13.43 -35.40 -0.74
N PRO A 32 14.60 -34.76 -0.56
CA PRO A 32 14.92 -34.05 0.67
C PRO A 32 14.09 -32.78 0.84
N ILE A 33 14.02 -32.29 2.09
CA ILE A 33 13.39 -31.00 2.41
C ILE A 33 14.27 -29.88 1.89
N GLY A 34 13.70 -29.05 1.01
CA GLY A 34 14.33 -27.84 0.50
C GLY A 34 14.06 -26.63 1.40
N ILE A 35 15.08 -25.78 1.58
CA ILE A 35 15.01 -24.54 2.32
C ILE A 35 15.62 -23.39 1.52
N ALA A 36 15.06 -22.21 1.66
CA ALA A 36 15.65 -20.95 1.20
C ALA A 36 15.54 -19.92 2.32
N ILE A 37 16.65 -19.23 2.58
CA ILE A 37 16.70 -18.10 3.51
C ILE A 37 17.38 -16.93 2.83
N GLY A 38 16.96 -15.73 3.13
CA GLY A 38 17.56 -14.56 2.52
C GLY A 38 17.19 -13.26 3.21
N GLY A 39 17.83 -12.21 2.71
CA GLY A 39 17.56 -10.85 3.13
C GLY A 39 17.61 -9.90 1.95
N GLU A 40 16.94 -8.78 2.13
CA GLU A 40 16.83 -7.74 1.11
C GLU A 40 16.86 -6.37 1.75
N TYR A 41 17.54 -5.44 1.10
CA TYR A 41 17.45 -4.01 1.38
C TYR A 41 16.95 -3.32 0.13
N ARG A 42 15.98 -2.43 0.28
CA ARG A 42 15.48 -1.58 -0.79
C ARG A 42 15.34 -0.15 -0.30
N ARG A 43 15.77 0.79 -1.13
CA ARG A 43 15.49 2.20 -0.96
C ARG A 43 14.69 2.72 -2.12
N TYR A 44 13.55 3.29 -1.82
CA TYR A 44 12.68 3.97 -2.75
C TYR A 44 12.78 5.47 -2.53
N ALA A 45 12.95 6.24 -3.61
CA ALA A 45 12.83 7.69 -3.55
C ALA A 45 12.08 8.20 -4.78
N ALA A 46 11.30 9.24 -4.60
CA ALA A 46 10.63 9.93 -5.69
C ALA A 46 10.53 11.42 -5.40
N SER A 47 10.65 12.21 -6.46
CA SER A 47 10.34 13.62 -6.44
C SER A 47 9.41 13.97 -7.58
N GLN A 48 8.46 14.85 -7.32
CA GLN A 48 7.60 15.49 -8.28
C GLN A 48 7.81 16.99 -8.18
N VAL A 49 8.15 17.63 -9.28
CA VAL A 49 8.32 19.08 -9.35
C VAL A 49 7.37 19.62 -10.40
N SER A 50 6.46 20.48 -9.98
CA SER A 50 5.49 21.15 -10.83
C SER A 50 5.98 22.54 -11.24
N ASP A 51 5.56 23.02 -12.41
CA ASP A 51 5.84 24.42 -12.80
C ASP A 51 5.09 25.43 -11.91
N SER A 52 5.45 26.69 -12.02
CA SER A 52 4.91 27.75 -11.16
C SER A 52 3.41 28.00 -11.32
N LEU A 53 2.86 27.74 -12.50
CA LEU A 53 1.41 27.88 -12.74
C LEU A 53 0.66 26.70 -12.11
N SER A 54 1.17 25.50 -12.27
CA SER A 54 0.56 24.28 -11.70
C SER A 54 0.51 24.30 -10.17
N LYS A 55 1.42 25.06 -9.52
CA LYS A 55 1.44 25.24 -8.05
C LYS A 55 0.39 26.23 -7.54
N GLN A 56 -0.29 26.96 -8.40
CA GLN A 56 -1.32 27.92 -8.03
C GLN A 56 -2.71 27.29 -8.16
N ALA A 57 -3.51 27.40 -7.10
CA ALA A 57 -4.89 26.93 -7.14
C ALA A 57 -5.71 27.73 -8.18
N GLY A 58 -6.49 27.03 -8.99
CA GLY A 58 -7.37 27.64 -10.00
C GLY A 58 -6.72 27.90 -11.36
N GLU A 59 -5.39 27.85 -11.48
CA GLU A 59 -4.70 28.12 -12.76
C GLU A 59 -4.76 26.95 -13.73
N LEU A 60 -4.86 25.72 -13.23
CA LEU A 60 -5.08 24.53 -14.07
C LEU A 60 -6.58 24.39 -14.36
N GLY A 61 -6.99 24.72 -15.56
CA GLY A 61 -8.39 24.66 -15.97
C GLY A 61 -9.01 23.27 -15.70
N GLY A 62 -10.04 23.24 -14.86
CA GLY A 62 -10.77 22.04 -14.50
C GLY A 62 -10.18 21.19 -13.35
N ALA A 63 -8.96 21.44 -12.90
CA ALA A 63 -8.36 20.71 -11.79
C ALA A 63 -8.71 21.27 -10.40
N GLY A 64 -9.03 22.57 -10.32
CA GLY A 64 -9.45 23.26 -9.11
C GLY A 64 -8.39 23.43 -8.02
N GLY A 65 -7.53 22.46 -7.81
CA GLY A 65 -6.48 22.48 -6.81
C GLY A 65 -5.09 22.74 -7.37
N ALA A 66 -4.14 23.10 -6.50
CA ALA A 66 -2.74 23.20 -6.83
C ALA A 66 -2.11 21.80 -6.99
N ALA A 67 -1.09 21.67 -7.84
CA ALA A 67 -0.23 20.50 -7.94
C ALA A 67 1.10 20.80 -7.20
N PRO A 68 1.18 20.55 -5.89
CA PRO A 68 2.38 20.86 -5.11
C PRO A 68 3.53 19.93 -5.45
N ASP A 69 4.73 20.33 -5.08
CA ASP A 69 5.89 19.46 -5.15
C ASP A 69 5.75 18.35 -4.09
N ILE A 70 6.24 17.17 -4.47
CA ILE A 70 6.35 16.01 -3.58
C ILE A 70 7.79 15.56 -3.62
N ASP A 71 8.39 15.34 -2.46
CA ASP A 71 9.73 14.76 -2.33
C ASP A 71 9.76 13.84 -1.12
N GLY A 72 10.27 12.65 -1.30
CA GLY A 72 10.36 11.70 -0.21
C GLY A 72 10.90 10.34 -0.61
N GLY A 73 11.15 9.55 0.42
CA GLY A 73 11.65 8.19 0.26
C GLY A 73 11.38 7.34 1.49
N TYR A 74 11.65 6.06 1.36
CA TYR A 74 11.64 5.12 2.47
C TYR A 74 12.59 3.96 2.22
N ASP A 75 13.09 3.42 3.30
CA ASP A 75 13.94 2.24 3.32
C ASP A 75 13.16 1.02 3.80
N VAL A 76 13.49 -0.14 3.25
CA VAL A 76 12.91 -1.43 3.65
C VAL A 76 14.03 -2.43 3.86
N TYR A 77 14.06 -3.02 5.04
CA TYR A 77 14.90 -4.16 5.37
C TYR A 77 14.03 -5.38 5.54
N GLU A 78 14.36 -6.45 4.84
CA GLU A 78 13.58 -7.68 4.85
C GLU A 78 14.44 -8.89 5.14
N ALA A 79 13.88 -9.81 5.91
CA ALA A 79 14.42 -11.16 6.07
C ALA A 79 13.30 -12.16 5.77
N PHE A 80 13.64 -13.25 5.10
CA PHE A 80 12.66 -14.26 4.73
C PHE A 80 13.24 -15.67 4.84
N ALA A 81 12.33 -16.62 5.05
CA ALA A 81 12.61 -18.03 5.00
C ALA A 81 11.46 -18.76 4.30
N GLU A 82 11.81 -19.75 3.51
CA GLU A 82 10.87 -20.63 2.82
C GLU A 82 11.29 -22.08 2.97
N VAL A 83 10.33 -22.98 3.06
CA VAL A 83 10.53 -24.42 3.13
C VAL A 83 9.59 -25.13 2.17
N ILE A 84 10.10 -26.16 1.51
CA ILE A 84 9.34 -27.10 0.69
C ILE A 84 9.63 -28.48 1.27
N ALA A 85 8.59 -29.13 1.76
CA ALA A 85 8.69 -30.45 2.39
C ALA A 85 7.87 -31.47 1.61
N PRO A 86 8.48 -32.33 0.80
CA PRO A 86 7.83 -33.53 0.29
C PRO A 86 7.48 -34.44 1.48
N LEU A 87 6.15 -34.64 1.72
CA LEU A 87 5.68 -35.42 2.87
C LEU A 87 5.52 -36.91 2.54
N VAL A 88 4.99 -37.21 1.36
CA VAL A 88 4.78 -38.55 0.88
C VAL A 88 5.05 -38.59 -0.62
N GLU A 89 5.77 -39.61 -1.07
CA GLU A 89 6.01 -39.90 -2.48
C GLU A 89 5.78 -41.40 -2.76
N ASP A 90 5.27 -41.69 -3.95
CA ASP A 90 5.10 -43.01 -4.50
C ASP A 90 4.24 -43.97 -3.64
N ALA A 91 3.23 -43.45 -2.93
CA ALA A 91 2.26 -44.24 -2.19
C ALA A 91 0.95 -44.39 -2.99
N PRO A 92 0.11 -45.45 -2.71
CA PRO A 92 -1.17 -45.59 -3.34
C PRO A 92 -2.06 -44.37 -3.19
N PHE A 93 -2.53 -43.80 -4.31
CA PHE A 93 -3.29 -42.55 -4.38
C PHE A 93 -2.56 -41.29 -3.87
N ILE A 94 -1.24 -41.36 -3.65
CA ILE A 94 -0.40 -40.24 -3.25
C ILE A 94 0.93 -40.36 -4.01
N ARG A 95 0.92 -40.04 -5.31
CA ARG A 95 2.15 -39.97 -6.09
C ARG A 95 3.08 -38.91 -5.54
N SER A 96 2.52 -37.77 -5.14
CA SER A 96 3.26 -36.71 -4.45
C SER A 96 2.32 -35.94 -3.52
N LEU A 97 2.76 -35.73 -2.29
CA LEU A 97 2.16 -34.81 -1.32
C LEU A 97 3.26 -33.89 -0.80
N THR A 98 3.16 -32.60 -1.11
CA THR A 98 4.17 -31.61 -0.74
C THR A 98 3.53 -30.49 0.08
N LEU A 99 4.18 -30.09 1.15
CA LEU A 99 3.85 -28.89 1.95
C LEU A 99 4.83 -27.78 1.59
N GLU A 100 4.32 -26.55 1.48
CA GLU A 100 5.10 -25.34 1.29
C GLU A 100 4.77 -24.34 2.40
N ALA A 101 5.79 -23.71 2.97
CA ALA A 101 5.58 -22.62 3.92
C ALA A 101 6.63 -21.52 3.70
N GLY A 102 6.24 -20.30 3.97
CA GLY A 102 7.16 -19.16 3.89
C GLY A 102 6.76 -18.06 4.86
N ILE A 103 7.75 -17.37 5.38
CA ILE A 103 7.59 -16.22 6.26
C ILE A 103 8.54 -15.12 5.82
N ARG A 104 8.06 -13.85 5.89
CA ARG A 104 8.86 -12.67 5.61
C ARG A 104 8.58 -11.62 6.67
N TYR A 105 9.63 -11.09 7.24
CA TYR A 105 9.59 -9.94 8.12
C TYR A 105 10.14 -8.73 7.37
N SER A 106 9.41 -7.61 7.39
CA SER A 106 9.78 -6.37 6.72
C SER A 106 9.75 -5.22 7.71
N ALA A 107 10.84 -4.46 7.79
CA ALA A 107 10.96 -3.26 8.59
C ALA A 107 11.09 -2.05 7.66
N TYR A 108 10.20 -1.09 7.83
CA TYR A 108 10.09 0.14 7.04
C TYR A 108 10.56 1.34 7.85
N SER A 109 11.31 2.23 7.23
CA SER A 109 11.69 3.54 7.78
C SER A 109 11.40 4.61 6.73
N VAL A 110 10.58 5.59 7.07
CA VAL A 110 10.13 6.65 6.15
C VAL A 110 10.92 7.92 6.41
N ASP A 111 11.44 8.55 5.35
CA ASP A 111 12.17 9.82 5.39
C ASP A 111 11.21 10.99 5.66
N ALA A 112 10.77 11.13 6.90
CA ALA A 112 9.92 12.24 7.37
C ALA A 112 10.52 12.84 8.64
N PRO A 113 10.12 14.05 9.06
CA PRO A 113 10.70 14.73 10.22
C PRO A 113 10.73 13.90 11.51
N THR A 114 9.80 12.96 11.66
CA THR A 114 9.72 12.05 12.80
C THR A 114 10.29 10.66 12.52
N ASN A 115 10.78 10.40 11.29
CA ASN A 115 11.28 9.10 10.83
C ASN A 115 10.39 7.92 11.29
N PRO A 116 9.11 7.91 10.93
CA PRO A 116 8.21 6.86 11.40
C PRO A 116 8.66 5.51 10.87
N THR A 117 8.65 4.52 11.76
CA THR A 117 8.99 3.13 11.44
C THR A 117 7.76 2.25 11.56
N SER A 118 7.69 1.23 10.73
CA SER A 118 6.63 0.23 10.77
C SER A 118 7.18 -1.14 10.44
N ASN A 119 6.66 -2.17 11.09
CA ASN A 119 7.07 -3.55 10.84
C ASN A 119 5.88 -4.38 10.40
N THR A 120 6.11 -5.29 9.49
CA THR A 120 5.09 -6.23 9.03
C THR A 120 5.65 -7.65 8.95
N THR A 121 4.79 -8.61 9.25
CA THR A 121 5.09 -10.02 9.02
C THR A 121 4.06 -10.58 8.06
N THR A 122 4.54 -11.12 6.96
CA THR A 122 3.73 -11.83 5.96
C THR A 122 4.12 -13.30 5.95
N TRP A 123 3.20 -14.16 5.61
CA TRP A 123 3.45 -15.60 5.56
C TRP A 123 2.51 -16.28 4.58
N LYS A 124 2.93 -17.43 4.10
CA LYS A 124 2.12 -18.34 3.31
C LYS A 124 2.28 -19.77 3.85
N VAL A 125 1.25 -20.55 3.72
CA VAL A 125 1.27 -21.99 3.83
C VAL A 125 0.46 -22.56 2.69
N GLY A 126 0.94 -23.60 2.08
CA GLY A 126 0.29 -24.24 0.95
C GLY A 126 0.69 -25.69 0.83
N GLY A 127 0.02 -26.40 -0.04
CA GLY A 127 0.38 -27.77 -0.34
C GLY A 127 -0.13 -28.20 -1.71
N SER A 128 0.46 -29.24 -2.21
CA SER A 128 0.03 -29.90 -3.43
C SER A 128 -0.12 -31.40 -3.19
N TRP A 129 -1.19 -31.96 -3.72
CA TRP A 129 -1.48 -33.38 -3.71
C TRP A 129 -1.70 -33.87 -5.14
N GLU A 130 -0.93 -34.86 -5.51
CA GLU A 130 -0.96 -35.50 -6.81
C GLU A 130 -1.31 -36.96 -6.59
N PRO A 131 -2.60 -37.34 -6.64
CA PRO A 131 -3.02 -38.73 -6.44
C PRO A 131 -2.57 -39.66 -7.56
N ILE A 132 -2.56 -39.19 -8.80
CA ILE A 132 -2.17 -39.92 -10.02
C ILE A 132 -1.41 -38.97 -10.94
N GLU A 133 -0.76 -39.49 -11.99
CA GLU A 133 0.11 -38.73 -12.90
C GLU A 133 -0.56 -37.51 -13.56
N ASP A 134 -1.83 -37.64 -13.93
CA ASP A 134 -2.55 -36.65 -14.69
C ASP A 134 -3.39 -35.67 -13.83
N LEU A 135 -3.36 -35.82 -12.50
CA LEU A 135 -4.23 -35.03 -11.62
C LEU A 135 -3.45 -34.46 -10.44
N LYS A 136 -3.45 -33.12 -10.32
CA LYS A 136 -2.80 -32.41 -9.25
C LYS A 136 -3.71 -31.34 -8.64
N PHE A 137 -3.90 -31.42 -7.34
CA PHE A 137 -4.58 -30.39 -6.55
C PHE A 137 -3.56 -29.50 -5.86
N ARG A 138 -3.86 -28.20 -5.78
CA ARG A 138 -3.04 -27.20 -5.05
C ARG A 138 -3.95 -26.32 -4.23
N GLY A 139 -3.54 -26.01 -3.01
CA GLY A 139 -4.21 -25.07 -2.15
C GLY A 139 -3.18 -24.26 -1.37
N SER A 140 -3.48 -22.98 -1.14
CA SER A 140 -2.63 -22.12 -0.31
C SER A 140 -3.45 -21.11 0.45
N TYR A 141 -2.94 -20.71 1.62
CA TYR A 141 -3.45 -19.61 2.41
C TYR A 141 -2.30 -18.68 2.78
N SER A 142 -2.52 -17.38 2.65
CA SER A 142 -1.46 -16.40 2.91
C SER A 142 -2.00 -15.12 3.52
N ARG A 143 -1.15 -14.48 4.32
CA ARG A 143 -1.32 -13.10 4.78
C ARG A 143 -0.35 -12.23 3.98
N ALA A 144 -0.91 -11.30 3.20
CA ALA A 144 -0.16 -10.31 2.44
C ALA A 144 -0.42 -8.90 2.97
N VAL A 145 0.57 -8.03 2.85
CA VAL A 145 0.49 -6.61 3.21
C VAL A 145 1.01 -5.80 2.02
N ARG A 146 0.33 -4.70 1.70
CA ARG A 146 0.81 -3.73 0.73
C ARG A 146 1.44 -2.55 1.47
N ALA A 147 2.67 -2.21 1.16
CA ALA A 147 3.27 -0.96 1.60
C ALA A 147 2.59 0.23 0.90
N PRO A 148 2.41 1.38 1.59
CA PRO A 148 1.96 2.60 0.93
C PRO A 148 3.01 3.06 -0.08
N ASN A 149 2.56 3.70 -1.17
CA ASN A 149 3.47 4.31 -2.13
C ASN A 149 3.92 5.70 -1.67
N ILE A 150 4.94 6.27 -2.33
CA ILE A 150 5.50 7.59 -1.95
C ILE A 150 4.45 8.71 -2.06
N GLY A 151 3.57 8.66 -3.06
CA GLY A 151 2.47 9.61 -3.15
C GLY A 151 1.52 9.55 -1.95
N GLU A 152 1.18 8.33 -1.48
CA GLU A 152 0.34 8.14 -0.29
C GLU A 152 1.02 8.61 1.00
N LEU A 153 2.36 8.51 1.08
CA LEU A 153 3.13 8.90 2.26
C LEU A 153 3.42 10.41 2.33
N PHE A 154 3.66 11.03 1.19
CA PHE A 154 4.22 12.39 1.12
C PHE A 154 3.33 13.39 0.40
N SER A 155 2.14 13.00 -0.12
CA SER A 155 1.21 13.96 -0.70
C SER A 155 0.78 14.98 0.37
N PRO A 156 1.03 16.27 0.17
CA PRO A 156 0.53 17.29 1.06
C PRO A 156 -1.01 17.37 0.99
N GLN A 157 -1.62 17.94 2.00
CA GLN A 157 -3.03 18.26 1.95
C GLN A 157 -3.28 19.27 0.83
N SER A 158 -4.20 18.95 -0.06
CA SER A 158 -4.58 19.78 -1.19
C SER A 158 -6.10 19.95 -1.23
N VAL A 159 -6.52 21.09 -1.76
CA VAL A 159 -7.94 21.34 -2.04
C VAL A 159 -8.23 20.95 -3.47
N GLY A 160 -9.28 20.17 -3.68
CA GLY A 160 -9.70 19.72 -5.00
C GLY A 160 -11.18 20.02 -5.27
N LEU A 161 -11.61 19.85 -6.53
CA LEU A 161 -13.02 19.91 -6.89
C LEU A 161 -13.71 18.60 -6.48
N THR A 162 -14.83 18.73 -5.78
CA THR A 162 -15.71 17.60 -5.49
C THR A 162 -17.14 17.97 -5.77
N ASN A 163 -17.95 16.99 -6.13
CA ASN A 163 -19.40 17.16 -6.27
C ASN A 163 -20.07 16.82 -4.93
N LEU A 164 -20.40 17.84 -4.15
CA LEU A 164 -21.26 17.69 -2.99
C LEU A 164 -22.71 17.72 -3.43
N GLY A 165 -23.44 16.65 -3.20
CA GLY A 165 -24.89 16.62 -3.43
C GLY A 165 -25.64 17.55 -2.48
N VAL A 166 -25.15 17.68 -1.25
CA VAL A 166 -25.66 18.58 -0.22
C VAL A 166 -24.51 19.11 0.62
N ASP A 167 -24.41 20.44 0.75
CA ASP A 167 -23.50 21.06 1.73
C ASP A 167 -24.16 20.99 3.12
N PRO A 168 -23.56 20.33 4.12
CA PRO A 168 -24.10 20.29 5.48
C PRO A 168 -24.29 21.68 6.11
N CYS A 169 -23.51 22.68 5.67
CA CYS A 169 -23.59 24.05 6.16
C CYS A 169 -24.65 24.90 5.43
N ALA A 170 -25.26 24.39 4.35
CA ALA A 170 -26.29 25.09 3.60
C ALA A 170 -27.67 25.02 4.28
N GLY A 171 -28.49 26.00 3.97
CA GLY A 171 -29.86 26.09 4.46
C GLY A 171 -29.96 26.28 5.97
N ALA A 172 -31.11 25.90 6.53
CA ALA A 172 -31.42 26.14 7.92
C ALA A 172 -30.83 25.13 8.94
N ALA A 173 -30.25 24.04 8.48
CA ALA A 173 -29.73 22.98 9.39
C ALA A 173 -28.77 23.51 10.46
N PRO A 174 -27.78 24.38 10.15
CA PRO A 174 -26.89 24.93 11.17
C PRO A 174 -27.54 25.90 12.16
N THR A 175 -28.76 26.37 11.91
CA THR A 175 -29.49 27.24 12.85
C THR A 175 -30.16 26.46 13.97
N THR A 176 -30.48 25.20 13.72
CA THR A 176 -31.18 24.31 14.67
C THR A 176 -30.23 23.31 15.34
N ASN A 177 -29.02 23.12 14.83
CA ASN A 177 -28.01 22.22 15.36
C ASN A 177 -26.75 23.00 15.78
N ALA A 178 -26.53 23.17 17.09
CA ALA A 178 -25.42 23.94 17.65
C ALA A 178 -24.04 23.34 17.30
N ASN A 179 -23.92 22.01 17.27
CA ASN A 179 -22.67 21.34 16.91
C ASN A 179 -22.33 21.54 15.43
N LEU A 180 -23.31 21.40 14.55
CA LEU A 180 -23.12 21.66 13.12
C LEU A 180 -22.76 23.12 12.88
N ARG A 181 -23.43 24.05 13.55
CA ARG A 181 -23.08 25.47 13.48
C ARG A 181 -21.64 25.74 13.89
N ALA A 182 -21.17 25.14 14.99
CA ALA A 182 -19.81 25.30 15.45
C ALA A 182 -18.78 24.78 14.42
N ILE A 183 -19.08 23.63 13.80
CA ILE A 183 -18.24 23.05 12.73
C ILE A 183 -18.19 23.99 11.52
N CYS A 184 -19.34 24.49 11.05
CA CYS A 184 -19.39 25.38 9.89
C CYS A 184 -18.61 26.67 10.14
N LEU A 185 -18.72 27.28 11.33
CA LEU A 185 -17.95 28.45 11.70
C LEU A 185 -16.45 28.16 11.78
N ALA A 186 -16.06 27.00 12.32
CA ALA A 186 -14.65 26.57 12.39
C ALA A 186 -14.03 26.32 11.00
N GLN A 187 -14.85 25.95 10.02
CA GLN A 187 -14.48 25.81 8.61
C GLN A 187 -14.46 27.15 7.84
N GLY A 188 -14.75 28.25 8.47
CA GLY A 188 -14.66 29.58 7.89
C GLY A 188 -15.98 30.15 7.34
N ALA A 189 -17.13 29.54 7.61
CA ALA A 189 -18.41 30.12 7.22
C ALA A 189 -18.63 31.44 7.98
N PRO A 190 -18.96 32.57 7.29
CA PRO A 190 -19.22 33.84 7.96
C PRO A 190 -20.45 33.70 8.89
N VAL A 191 -20.35 34.27 10.10
CA VAL A 191 -21.40 34.17 11.13
C VAL A 191 -22.77 34.63 10.57
N GLY A 192 -22.78 35.73 9.79
CA GLY A 192 -24.00 36.28 9.19
C GLY A 192 -24.58 35.47 8.03
N SER A 193 -23.83 34.48 7.53
CA SER A 193 -24.31 33.62 6.42
C SER A 193 -24.94 32.32 6.91
N ILE A 194 -24.84 32.01 8.20
CA ILE A 194 -25.43 30.80 8.76
C ILE A 194 -26.97 30.85 8.61
N GLY A 195 -27.51 29.85 7.97
CA GLY A 195 -28.93 29.71 7.68
C GLY A 195 -29.37 30.19 6.28
N ILE A 196 -28.49 30.90 5.56
CA ILE A 196 -28.76 31.42 4.21
C ILE A 196 -27.77 30.96 3.15
N ILE A 197 -26.77 30.13 3.52
CA ILE A 197 -25.81 29.52 2.57
C ILE A 197 -26.62 28.65 1.60
N ALA A 198 -26.48 28.89 0.31
CA ALA A 198 -27.09 28.06 -0.72
C ALA A 198 -26.32 26.75 -0.91
N ASN A 199 -27.03 25.70 -1.26
CA ASN A 199 -26.35 24.46 -1.72
C ASN A 199 -25.60 24.76 -3.01
N PRO A 200 -24.32 24.44 -3.09
CA PRO A 200 -23.57 24.60 -4.32
C PRO A 200 -24.02 23.58 -5.37
N THR A 201 -24.03 23.97 -6.63
CA THR A 201 -24.21 23.04 -7.76
C THR A 201 -22.92 22.28 -8.09
N ALA A 202 -21.78 22.85 -7.73
CA ALA A 202 -20.47 22.19 -7.68
C ALA A 202 -19.67 22.86 -6.57
N ALA A 203 -19.02 22.09 -5.71
CA ALA A 203 -18.24 22.63 -4.61
C ALA A 203 -16.74 22.32 -4.80
N GLN A 204 -15.91 23.29 -4.39
CA GLN A 204 -14.52 23.04 -4.07
C GLN A 204 -14.45 22.59 -2.61
N ALA A 205 -13.83 21.46 -2.36
CA ALA A 205 -13.59 20.92 -1.03
C ALA A 205 -12.08 20.75 -0.76
#